data_4f498af545b921f8b059ab130dfac1d7
#
_entry.id   4f498af545b921f8b059ab130dfac1d7
#
_cell.length_a   1.000
_cell.length_b   1.000
_cell.length_c   1.000
_cell.angle_alpha   90.00
_cell.angle_beta   90.00
_cell.angle_gamma   90.00
#
_symmetry.space_group_name_H-M   'P 1'
#
loop_
_entity.id
_entity.type
_entity.pdbx_description
1 polymer ?
#
loop_
_entity_poly.entity_id
_entity_poly.type
_entity_poly.pdbx_seq_one_letter_code
_entity_poly.pdbx_strand_id
1 'polypeptide(L)'
;MKKLILLRKKPLPILFISLCLIVILMPIIPSTSVYSSSDTLNITLVGDLFLGNWIEEYIQKDPSYPFLHITSILGQSDLLIGNLEAPLSLKGEVYVEKTYTLHCHPQAVQVLTAGGFDAVTLANNHIMDFGPSALMETIAVLTKHNIKYAGAGADINQARTPAYLEKRGFKIALLAYNNTLPLEFNASNHTPGTAQGRWEYIEADIKKAKAAADLVIVSFHWSAELLKEPKPYQRSLARLSIDSGADLVFGHHPHVIQGIEIYKNRVIAYSLGNFIFSSYSKKVKDSIILQVRMAKDGPREVTIFPINVDNHQVVFRPKPLTGHDAILVLEELSALSSKFGTRIKIHEDRGEIIF
;
A
#
# COMPACT_ATOMS: atom_id res chain seq x y z
N MET A 1 30.23 109.86 -13.08
CA MET A 1 30.24 108.82 -12.04
C MET A 1 28.85 108.19 -12.02
N LYS A 2 28.73 106.95 -12.59
CA LYS A 2 27.45 106.23 -12.73
C LYS A 2 27.38 105.20 -11.61
N LYS A 3 26.33 105.34 -10.77
CA LYS A 3 26.01 104.37 -9.70
C LYS A 3 25.32 103.11 -10.31
N LEU A 4 25.90 101.97 -10.11
CA LEU A 4 25.37 100.65 -10.50
C LEU A 4 24.41 100.16 -9.39
N ILE A 5 23.11 99.93 -9.71
CA ILE A 5 22.13 99.38 -8.79
C ILE A 5 22.12 97.90 -9.01
N LEU A 6 22.54 97.09 -7.98
CA LEU A 6 22.44 95.63 -7.96
C LEU A 6 21.02 95.21 -7.50
N LEU A 7 20.25 94.57 -8.40
CA LEU A 7 18.99 93.93 -8.09
C LEU A 7 19.27 92.52 -7.49
N ARG A 8 18.90 92.34 -6.21
CA ARG A 8 18.92 91.04 -5.51
C ARG A 8 17.71 90.21 -5.98
N LYS A 9 17.96 89.09 -6.64
CA LYS A 9 16.93 88.06 -6.91
C LYS A 9 16.71 87.26 -5.65
N LYS A 10 15.41 87.09 -5.20
CA LYS A 10 14.99 86.24 -4.13
C LYS A 10 14.96 84.75 -4.61
N PRO A 11 15.43 83.79 -3.82
CA PRO A 11 15.32 82.40 -4.23
C PRO A 11 13.86 81.89 -4.12
N LEU A 12 13.41 81.07 -5.11
CA LEU A 12 12.17 80.32 -5.11
C LEU A 12 12.24 79.20 -4.10
N PRO A 13 11.16 78.89 -3.39
CA PRO A 13 11.14 77.72 -2.49
C PRO A 13 11.04 76.41 -3.29
N ILE A 14 11.97 75.47 -3.07
CA ILE A 14 11.96 74.13 -3.60
C ILE A 14 10.93 73.32 -2.82
N LEU A 15 9.82 72.94 -3.49
CA LEU A 15 8.80 72.08 -2.96
C LEU A 15 9.28 70.62 -3.04
N PHE A 16 9.69 70.01 -1.90
CA PHE A 16 9.98 68.60 -1.81
C PHE A 16 8.65 67.84 -1.82
N ILE A 17 8.31 67.21 -2.96
CA ILE A 17 7.24 66.22 -3.04
C ILE A 17 7.83 64.90 -2.57
N SER A 18 7.51 64.53 -1.31
CA SER A 18 7.81 63.19 -0.76
C SER A 18 6.86 62.18 -1.38
N LEU A 19 7.38 61.37 -2.31
CA LEU A 19 6.62 60.29 -2.93
C LEU A 19 6.67 59.10 -1.94
N CYS A 20 5.64 58.98 -1.11
CA CYS A 20 5.43 57.78 -0.29
C CYS A 20 5.06 56.59 -1.19
N LEU A 21 6.01 55.70 -1.44
CA LEU A 21 5.76 54.42 -2.08
C LEU A 21 4.99 53.54 -1.08
N ILE A 22 3.66 53.42 -1.23
CA ILE A 22 2.87 52.45 -0.52
C ILE A 22 3.11 51.08 -1.16
N VAL A 23 3.99 50.26 -0.57
CA VAL A 23 4.17 48.86 -0.93
C VAL A 23 2.97 48.10 -0.34
N ILE A 24 1.98 47.80 -1.18
CA ILE A 24 0.88 46.93 -0.83
C ILE A 24 1.47 45.50 -0.81
N LEU A 25 1.81 45.00 0.37
CA LEU A 25 2.08 43.59 0.62
C LEU A 25 0.74 42.83 0.43
N MET A 26 0.49 42.34 -0.77
CA MET A 26 -0.57 41.34 -0.95
C MET A 26 -0.18 40.07 -0.17
N PRO A 27 -1.05 39.54 0.68
CA PRO A 27 -0.82 38.26 1.31
C PRO A 27 -0.73 37.21 0.17
N ILE A 28 0.39 36.48 0.11
CA ILE A 28 0.52 35.27 -0.71
C ILE A 28 -0.42 34.24 -0.05
N ILE A 29 -1.65 34.17 -0.52
CA ILE A 29 -2.54 33.08 -0.19
C ILE A 29 -1.95 31.86 -0.88
N PRO A 30 -1.49 30.81 -0.15
CA PRO A 30 -1.06 29.60 -0.79
C PRO A 30 -2.25 29.07 -1.61
N SER A 31 -2.06 28.95 -2.92
CA SER A 31 -3.06 28.35 -3.78
C SER A 31 -3.18 26.87 -3.37
N THR A 32 -4.19 26.52 -2.61
CA THR A 32 -4.62 25.13 -2.49
C THR A 32 -5.08 24.73 -3.88
N SER A 33 -4.21 24.05 -4.62
CA SER A 33 -4.58 23.46 -5.90
C SER A 33 -5.67 22.42 -5.60
N VAL A 34 -6.93 22.78 -5.92
CA VAL A 34 -8.04 21.82 -5.91
C VAL A 34 -7.81 20.92 -7.12
N TYR A 35 -7.17 19.77 -6.88
CA TYR A 35 -7.02 18.76 -7.92
C TYR A 35 -8.41 18.26 -8.33
N SER A 36 -8.67 18.21 -9.63
CA SER A 36 -9.87 17.57 -10.17
C SER A 36 -9.89 16.11 -9.76
N SER A 37 -11.06 15.55 -9.48
CA SER A 37 -11.21 14.11 -9.19
C SER A 37 -10.73 13.21 -10.35
N SER A 38 -10.54 13.75 -11.55
CA SER A 38 -9.95 13.08 -12.70
C SER A 38 -8.42 12.89 -12.62
N ASP A 39 -7.74 13.66 -11.76
CA ASP A 39 -6.27 13.72 -11.73
C ASP A 39 -5.67 12.84 -10.61
N THR A 40 -6.50 12.11 -9.89
CA THR A 40 -6.09 11.22 -8.80
C THR A 40 -6.70 9.83 -8.92
N LEU A 41 -5.97 8.86 -8.36
CA LEU A 41 -6.36 7.45 -8.27
C LEU A 41 -6.47 7.05 -6.80
N ASN A 42 -7.58 6.45 -6.40
CA ASN A 42 -7.78 5.95 -5.03
C ASN A 42 -7.35 4.47 -4.95
N ILE A 43 -6.19 4.22 -4.37
CA ILE A 43 -5.61 2.88 -4.20
C ILE A 43 -5.97 2.38 -2.80
N THR A 44 -6.62 1.23 -2.72
CA THR A 44 -6.91 0.54 -1.47
C THR A 44 -6.01 -0.68 -1.33
N LEU A 45 -5.28 -0.72 -0.23
CA LEU A 45 -4.41 -1.83 0.15
C LEU A 45 -5.00 -2.52 1.38
N VAL A 46 -5.08 -3.84 1.31
CA VAL A 46 -5.51 -4.68 2.43
C VAL A 46 -4.42 -5.70 2.79
N GLY A 47 -4.53 -6.28 3.98
CA GLY A 47 -3.57 -7.23 4.52
C GLY A 47 -3.67 -8.64 3.91
N ASP A 48 -3.31 -9.63 4.72
CA ASP A 48 -3.17 -11.02 4.30
C ASP A 48 -4.52 -11.71 4.12
N LEU A 49 -4.64 -12.48 3.02
CA LEU A 49 -5.81 -13.23 2.61
C LEU A 49 -5.51 -14.73 2.67
N PHE A 50 -6.25 -15.45 3.50
CA PHE A 50 -6.30 -16.91 3.51
C PHE A 50 -7.76 -17.38 3.48
N LEU A 51 -8.17 -17.98 2.36
CA LEU A 51 -9.56 -18.29 2.02
C LEU A 51 -9.89 -19.81 2.11
N GLY A 52 -9.04 -20.57 2.79
CA GLY A 52 -9.21 -22.00 3.01
C GLY A 52 -9.74 -22.34 4.40
N ASN A 53 -9.85 -23.62 4.71
CA ASN A 53 -10.26 -24.15 6.03
C ASN A 53 -11.64 -23.65 6.49
N TRP A 54 -11.74 -23.08 7.70
CA TRP A 54 -13.00 -22.73 8.37
C TRP A 54 -13.89 -21.73 7.63
N ILE A 55 -13.32 -20.88 6.79
CA ILE A 55 -14.11 -19.91 6.00
C ILE A 55 -14.84 -20.58 4.82
N GLU A 56 -14.37 -21.74 4.36
CA GLU A 56 -14.87 -22.36 3.11
C GLU A 56 -16.38 -22.59 3.12
N GLU A 57 -16.95 -23.06 4.25
CA GLU A 57 -18.38 -23.30 4.36
C GLU A 57 -19.25 -22.04 4.15
N TYR A 58 -18.71 -20.86 4.45
CA TYR A 58 -19.39 -19.58 4.27
C TYR A 58 -19.25 -19.07 2.83
N ILE A 59 -18.04 -19.07 2.31
CA ILE A 59 -17.74 -18.52 0.97
C ILE A 59 -18.24 -19.42 -0.18
N GLN A 60 -18.41 -20.72 0.05
CA GLN A 60 -19.06 -21.61 -0.92
C GLN A 60 -20.55 -21.29 -1.10
N LYS A 61 -21.23 -20.85 -0.04
CA LYS A 61 -22.63 -20.43 -0.06
C LYS A 61 -22.78 -19.02 -0.64
N ASP A 62 -21.90 -18.11 -0.23
CA ASP A 62 -21.90 -16.71 -0.65
C ASP A 62 -20.46 -16.17 -0.71
N PRO A 63 -19.86 -16.02 -1.90
CA PRO A 63 -18.54 -15.44 -2.05
C PRO A 63 -18.42 -13.99 -1.54
N SER A 64 -19.52 -13.26 -1.41
CA SER A 64 -19.56 -11.90 -0.89
C SER A 64 -19.56 -11.83 0.64
N TYR A 65 -19.75 -12.97 1.32
CA TYR A 65 -19.88 -13.10 2.77
C TYR A 65 -18.84 -12.31 3.57
N PRO A 66 -17.52 -12.32 3.23
CA PRO A 66 -16.52 -11.61 4.03
C PRO A 66 -16.65 -10.09 3.97
N PHE A 67 -17.33 -9.54 2.96
CA PHE A 67 -17.34 -8.11 2.69
C PHE A 67 -18.52 -7.35 3.29
N LEU A 68 -19.43 -8.04 3.98
CA LEU A 68 -20.70 -7.49 4.48
C LEU A 68 -20.56 -6.13 5.21
N HIS A 69 -19.50 -5.96 6.01
CA HIS A 69 -19.34 -4.76 6.83
C HIS A 69 -18.37 -3.72 6.25
N ILE A 70 -17.66 -4.05 5.16
CA ILE A 70 -16.60 -3.21 4.58
C ILE A 70 -16.85 -2.80 3.14
N THR A 71 -17.99 -3.16 2.57
CA THR A 71 -18.37 -2.84 1.18
C THR A 71 -18.30 -1.34 0.90
N SER A 72 -18.72 -0.49 1.83
CA SER A 72 -18.69 0.97 1.68
C SER A 72 -17.27 1.53 1.61
N ILE A 73 -16.30 0.90 2.30
CA ILE A 73 -14.89 1.31 2.27
C ILE A 73 -14.27 0.83 0.96
N LEU A 74 -14.46 -0.46 0.60
CA LEU A 74 -13.90 -1.02 -0.64
C LEU A 74 -14.50 -0.40 -1.90
N GLY A 75 -15.78 -0.04 -1.87
CA GLY A 75 -16.48 0.60 -3.00
C GLY A 75 -15.95 2.00 -3.38
N GLN A 76 -15.08 2.59 -2.57
CA GLN A 76 -14.40 3.85 -2.89
C GLN A 76 -13.09 3.64 -3.67
N SER A 77 -12.68 2.39 -3.89
CA SER A 77 -11.42 2.05 -4.53
C SER A 77 -11.51 2.15 -6.05
N ASP A 78 -10.54 2.80 -6.67
CA ASP A 78 -10.28 2.65 -8.10
C ASP A 78 -9.39 1.41 -8.37
N LEU A 79 -8.54 1.05 -7.39
CA LEU A 79 -7.62 -0.09 -7.44
C LEU A 79 -7.54 -0.76 -6.06
N LEU A 80 -7.90 -2.05 -5.98
CA LEU A 80 -7.86 -2.86 -4.76
C LEU A 80 -6.82 -3.96 -4.87
N ILE A 81 -5.88 -3.99 -3.90
CA ILE A 81 -4.76 -4.95 -3.86
C ILE A 81 -4.66 -5.57 -2.46
N GLY A 82 -4.39 -6.89 -2.39
CA GLY A 82 -4.10 -7.63 -1.16
C GLY A 82 -3.06 -8.74 -1.39
N ASN A 83 -2.63 -9.41 -0.33
CA ASN A 83 -1.70 -10.55 -0.39
C ASN A 83 -2.48 -11.87 -0.29
N LEU A 84 -2.48 -12.67 -1.35
CA LEU A 84 -3.06 -14.02 -1.33
C LEU A 84 -2.04 -15.00 -0.76
N GLU A 85 -2.21 -15.37 0.51
CA GLU A 85 -1.23 -16.14 1.28
C GLU A 85 -1.55 -17.65 1.31
N ALA A 86 -2.07 -18.17 0.22
CA ALA A 86 -2.25 -19.60 0.02
C ALA A 86 -2.48 -19.90 -1.46
N PRO A 87 -2.07 -21.07 -1.98
CA PRO A 87 -2.42 -21.48 -3.34
C PRO A 87 -3.93 -21.74 -3.48
N LEU A 88 -4.48 -21.34 -4.63
CA LEU A 88 -5.82 -21.70 -5.10
C LEU A 88 -5.72 -22.97 -5.94
N SER A 89 -5.66 -24.13 -5.31
CA SER A 89 -5.32 -25.37 -6.02
C SER A 89 -5.89 -26.61 -5.36
N LEU A 90 -6.16 -27.62 -6.18
CA LEU A 90 -6.38 -29.01 -5.74
C LEU A 90 -5.20 -29.92 -6.11
N LYS A 91 -4.10 -29.35 -6.62
CA LYS A 91 -2.92 -30.09 -7.08
C LYS A 91 -1.78 -30.00 -6.06
N GLY A 92 -0.84 -30.90 -6.24
CA GLY A 92 0.39 -30.93 -5.47
C GLY A 92 0.27 -31.69 -4.16
N GLU A 93 1.42 -31.82 -3.53
CA GLU A 93 1.61 -32.39 -2.20
C GLU A 93 2.41 -31.41 -1.36
N VAL A 94 2.45 -31.57 -0.05
CA VAL A 94 3.27 -30.74 0.82
C VAL A 94 4.71 -30.69 0.30
N TYR A 95 5.14 -29.49 -0.10
CA TYR A 95 6.42 -29.34 -0.81
C TYR A 95 7.61 -29.25 0.13
N VAL A 96 7.43 -28.58 1.26
CA VAL A 96 8.42 -28.48 2.33
C VAL A 96 7.70 -28.67 3.66
N GLU A 97 8.22 -29.54 4.52
CA GLU A 97 7.66 -29.71 5.86
C GLU A 97 7.80 -28.42 6.68
N LYS A 98 6.68 -27.94 7.19
CA LYS A 98 6.60 -26.77 8.07
C LYS A 98 5.38 -26.90 9.00
N THR A 99 5.36 -26.09 10.05
CA THR A 99 4.34 -26.17 11.10
C THR A 99 2.91 -26.00 10.56
N TYR A 100 2.75 -25.11 9.58
CA TYR A 100 1.48 -24.82 8.94
C TYR A 100 1.63 -24.85 7.43
N THR A 101 0.75 -25.58 6.77
CA THR A 101 0.56 -25.56 5.32
C THR A 101 -0.84 -25.04 5.00
N LEU A 102 -0.93 -24.10 4.09
CA LEU A 102 -2.16 -23.43 3.71
C LEU A 102 -2.52 -23.76 2.27
N HIS A 103 -3.78 -24.06 2.00
CA HIS A 103 -4.31 -24.13 0.64
C HIS A 103 -5.78 -23.70 0.63
N CYS A 104 -6.27 -23.31 -0.53
CA CYS A 104 -7.65 -22.94 -0.76
C CYS A 104 -8.18 -23.72 -1.96
N HIS A 105 -9.46 -24.05 -1.93
CA HIS A 105 -10.14 -24.56 -3.12
C HIS A 105 -10.07 -23.53 -4.24
N PRO A 106 -9.85 -23.89 -5.53
CA PRO A 106 -9.77 -22.95 -6.65
C PRO A 106 -10.99 -22.01 -6.76
N GLN A 107 -12.18 -22.48 -6.36
CA GLN A 107 -13.40 -21.66 -6.34
C GLN A 107 -13.32 -20.46 -5.38
N ALA A 108 -12.39 -20.44 -4.42
CA ALA A 108 -12.20 -19.31 -3.53
C ALA A 108 -11.78 -18.02 -4.30
N VAL A 109 -11.36 -18.13 -5.55
CA VAL A 109 -11.17 -16.97 -6.45
C VAL A 109 -12.44 -16.13 -6.60
N GLN A 110 -13.63 -16.72 -6.45
CA GLN A 110 -14.90 -16.01 -6.50
C GLN A 110 -15.02 -14.96 -5.38
N VAL A 111 -14.38 -15.20 -4.24
CA VAL A 111 -14.29 -14.19 -3.16
C VAL A 111 -13.51 -12.97 -3.63
N LEU A 112 -12.35 -13.16 -4.28
CA LEU A 112 -11.58 -12.06 -4.82
C LEU A 112 -12.38 -11.27 -5.87
N THR A 113 -13.11 -11.98 -6.73
CA THR A 113 -14.00 -11.35 -7.74
C THR A 113 -15.15 -10.58 -7.06
N ALA A 114 -15.82 -11.17 -6.06
CA ALA A 114 -16.92 -10.53 -5.33
C ALA A 114 -16.46 -9.30 -4.52
N GLY A 115 -15.23 -9.32 -4.00
CA GLY A 115 -14.60 -8.19 -3.32
C GLY A 115 -14.09 -7.09 -4.25
N GLY A 116 -14.08 -7.33 -5.57
CA GLY A 116 -13.58 -6.36 -6.54
C GLY A 116 -12.06 -6.23 -6.56
N PHE A 117 -11.33 -7.29 -6.23
CA PHE A 117 -9.86 -7.27 -6.30
C PHE A 117 -9.37 -7.15 -7.74
N ASP A 118 -8.53 -6.15 -8.01
CA ASP A 118 -7.87 -5.95 -9.29
C ASP A 118 -6.58 -6.76 -9.40
N ALA A 119 -5.86 -6.89 -8.26
CA ALA A 119 -4.62 -7.63 -8.19
C ALA A 119 -4.39 -8.25 -6.82
N VAL A 120 -3.58 -9.32 -6.80
CA VAL A 120 -3.05 -9.92 -5.57
C VAL A 120 -1.54 -10.12 -5.69
N THR A 121 -0.86 -10.08 -4.54
CA THR A 121 0.56 -10.47 -4.45
C THR A 121 0.66 -11.94 -4.06
N LEU A 122 1.62 -12.64 -4.68
CA LEU A 122 1.86 -14.07 -4.47
C LEU A 122 3.26 -14.35 -3.89
N ALA A 123 4.08 -13.32 -3.71
CA ALA A 123 5.43 -13.48 -3.16
C ALA A 123 5.36 -13.66 -1.63
N ASN A 124 5.04 -14.85 -1.15
CA ASN A 124 4.91 -15.15 0.27
C ASN A 124 5.38 -16.58 0.62
N ASN A 125 5.38 -16.90 1.91
CA ASN A 125 5.84 -18.17 2.45
C ASN A 125 4.79 -19.30 2.42
N HIS A 126 3.63 -19.09 1.82
CA HIS A 126 2.57 -20.11 1.74
C HIS A 126 2.13 -20.45 0.31
N ILE A 127 2.42 -19.60 -0.68
CA ILE A 127 1.96 -19.82 -2.06
C ILE A 127 2.51 -21.11 -2.69
N MET A 128 3.63 -21.62 -2.18
CA MET A 128 4.30 -22.83 -2.62
C MET A 128 4.09 -24.02 -1.66
N ASP A 129 3.20 -23.95 -0.69
CA ASP A 129 3.01 -25.01 0.30
C ASP A 129 2.73 -26.40 -0.32
N PHE A 130 2.07 -26.41 -1.47
CA PHE A 130 1.77 -27.61 -2.25
C PHE A 130 2.57 -27.69 -3.58
N GLY A 131 3.69 -26.98 -3.64
CA GLY A 131 4.69 -27.06 -4.69
C GLY A 131 4.34 -26.35 -6.00
N PRO A 132 5.21 -26.51 -7.01
CA PRO A 132 5.11 -25.82 -8.30
C PRO A 132 3.78 -26.01 -9.03
N SER A 133 3.19 -27.21 -8.97
CA SER A 133 1.92 -27.51 -9.65
C SER A 133 0.74 -26.72 -9.06
N ALA A 134 0.74 -26.53 -7.75
CA ALA A 134 -0.27 -25.73 -7.06
C ALA A 134 -0.12 -24.23 -7.36
N LEU A 135 1.11 -23.71 -7.38
CA LEU A 135 1.38 -22.34 -7.80
C LEU A 135 0.91 -22.08 -9.23
N MET A 136 1.25 -22.97 -10.16
CA MET A 136 0.89 -22.78 -11.57
C MET A 136 -0.63 -22.88 -11.80
N GLU A 137 -1.35 -23.72 -11.02
CA GLU A 137 -2.81 -23.74 -11.04
C GLU A 137 -3.37 -22.43 -10.47
N THR A 138 -2.84 -21.91 -9.37
CA THR A 138 -3.22 -20.61 -8.80
C THR A 138 -3.11 -19.49 -9.84
N ILE A 139 -1.97 -19.42 -10.54
CA ILE A 139 -1.74 -18.44 -11.61
C ILE A 139 -2.80 -18.59 -12.74
N ALA A 140 -3.08 -19.82 -13.14
CA ALA A 140 -4.09 -20.08 -14.19
C ALA A 140 -5.50 -19.66 -13.72
N VAL A 141 -5.86 -19.94 -12.47
CA VAL A 141 -7.15 -19.56 -11.85
C VAL A 141 -7.29 -18.04 -11.82
N LEU A 142 -6.30 -17.31 -11.31
CA LEU A 142 -6.31 -15.84 -11.27
C LEU A 142 -6.42 -15.23 -12.67
N THR A 143 -5.64 -15.73 -13.62
CA THR A 143 -5.65 -15.27 -15.01
C THR A 143 -7.02 -15.46 -15.67
N LYS A 144 -7.65 -16.62 -15.47
CA LYS A 144 -9.00 -16.92 -15.97
C LYS A 144 -10.06 -15.95 -15.44
N HIS A 145 -9.89 -15.45 -14.23
CA HIS A 145 -10.81 -14.50 -13.58
C HIS A 145 -10.40 -13.02 -13.74
N ASN A 146 -9.42 -12.74 -14.61
CA ASN A 146 -8.90 -11.38 -14.88
C ASN A 146 -8.32 -10.67 -13.65
N ILE A 147 -7.90 -11.41 -12.61
CA ILE A 147 -7.21 -10.86 -11.46
C ILE A 147 -5.71 -10.86 -11.78
N LYS A 148 -5.10 -9.69 -11.73
CA LYS A 148 -3.65 -9.56 -11.92
C LYS A 148 -2.89 -10.11 -10.72
N TYR A 149 -1.67 -10.55 -10.93
CA TYR A 149 -0.81 -11.04 -9.83
C TYR A 149 0.64 -10.59 -10.03
N ALA A 150 1.38 -10.46 -8.95
CA ALA A 150 2.80 -10.15 -8.96
C ALA A 150 3.56 -11.00 -7.93
N GLY A 151 4.84 -11.25 -8.21
CA GLY A 151 5.75 -11.85 -7.24
C GLY A 151 5.89 -13.37 -7.30
N ALA A 152 5.28 -14.04 -8.30
CA ALA A 152 5.48 -15.45 -8.55
C ALA A 152 5.38 -15.79 -10.04
N GLY A 153 5.97 -16.89 -10.47
CA GLY A 153 5.96 -17.29 -11.87
C GLY A 153 6.57 -18.67 -12.11
N ALA A 154 6.57 -19.09 -13.38
CA ALA A 154 7.13 -20.36 -13.82
C ALA A 154 8.67 -20.40 -13.74
N ASP A 155 9.30 -19.25 -13.67
CA ASP A 155 10.74 -19.04 -13.47
C ASP A 155 11.00 -17.67 -12.82
N ILE A 156 12.24 -17.37 -12.51
CA ILE A 156 12.64 -16.13 -11.83
C ILE A 156 12.33 -14.88 -12.68
N ASN A 157 12.36 -14.95 -13.99
CA ASN A 157 12.05 -13.81 -14.84
C ASN A 157 10.57 -13.48 -14.79
N GLN A 158 9.70 -14.50 -14.87
CA GLN A 158 8.25 -14.31 -14.70
C GLN A 158 7.90 -13.86 -13.30
N ALA A 159 8.49 -14.46 -12.25
CA ALA A 159 8.24 -14.09 -10.86
C ALA A 159 8.56 -12.60 -10.58
N ARG A 160 9.59 -12.04 -11.24
CA ARG A 160 10.02 -10.65 -11.14
C ARG A 160 9.35 -9.70 -12.12
N THR A 161 8.53 -10.23 -13.03
CA THR A 161 7.82 -9.38 -14.01
C THR A 161 6.70 -8.59 -13.30
N PRO A 162 6.64 -7.25 -13.46
CA PRO A 162 5.56 -6.46 -12.89
C PRO A 162 4.20 -6.84 -13.47
N ALA A 163 3.17 -6.85 -12.63
CA ALA A 163 1.79 -6.82 -13.11
C ALA A 163 1.44 -5.39 -13.52
N TYR A 164 1.07 -5.18 -14.78
CA TYR A 164 0.63 -3.90 -15.27
C TYR A 164 -0.89 -3.79 -15.25
N LEU A 165 -1.38 -2.67 -14.70
CA LEU A 165 -2.80 -2.31 -14.64
C LEU A 165 -3.00 -0.92 -15.24
N GLU A 166 -4.20 -0.68 -15.75
CA GLU A 166 -4.62 0.64 -16.22
C GLU A 166 -5.93 1.02 -15.52
N LYS A 167 -5.95 2.14 -14.81
CA LYS A 167 -7.10 2.67 -14.08
C LYS A 167 -7.15 4.18 -14.20
N ARG A 168 -8.27 4.74 -14.61
CA ARG A 168 -8.51 6.20 -14.71
C ARG A 168 -7.39 6.96 -15.45
N GLY A 169 -6.80 6.35 -16.49
CA GLY A 169 -5.70 6.96 -17.24
C GLY A 169 -4.33 6.90 -16.54
N PHE A 170 -4.21 6.15 -15.44
CA PHE A 170 -2.94 5.81 -14.83
C PHE A 170 -2.47 4.45 -15.30
N LYS A 171 -1.21 4.34 -15.67
CA LYS A 171 -0.52 3.08 -15.89
C LYS A 171 0.25 2.71 -14.62
N ILE A 172 -0.10 1.60 -14.01
CA ILE A 172 0.42 1.17 -12.71
C ILE A 172 1.22 -0.12 -12.91
N ALA A 173 2.41 -0.20 -12.27
CA ALA A 173 3.20 -1.42 -12.17
C ALA A 173 3.18 -1.90 -10.72
N LEU A 174 2.74 -3.14 -10.50
CA LEU A 174 2.80 -3.82 -9.20
C LEU A 174 3.93 -4.84 -9.22
N LEU A 175 4.85 -4.73 -8.27
CA LEU A 175 5.93 -5.69 -7.99
C LEU A 175 5.72 -6.30 -6.60
N ALA A 176 6.14 -7.55 -6.40
CA ALA A 176 6.10 -8.17 -5.08
C ALA A 176 7.30 -9.08 -4.85
N TYR A 177 7.80 -9.10 -3.61
CA TYR A 177 9.00 -9.84 -3.22
C TYR A 177 8.82 -10.57 -1.90
N ASN A 178 9.39 -11.78 -1.82
CA ASN A 178 9.41 -12.61 -0.62
C ASN A 178 10.80 -12.55 0.06
N ASN A 179 10.81 -12.23 1.36
CA ASN A 179 11.97 -12.21 2.22
C ASN A 179 11.78 -13.10 3.47
N THR A 180 10.97 -14.15 3.33
CA THR A 180 10.71 -15.14 4.38
C THR A 180 11.22 -16.52 3.98
N LEU A 181 11.19 -17.47 4.90
CA LEU A 181 11.51 -18.88 4.67
C LEU A 181 10.23 -19.65 4.27
N PRO A 182 10.34 -20.80 3.59
CA PRO A 182 11.58 -21.46 3.18
C PRO A 182 12.18 -20.90 1.89
N LEU A 183 13.50 -21.02 1.72
CA LEU A 183 14.20 -20.52 0.52
C LEU A 183 13.87 -21.34 -0.74
N GLU A 184 13.44 -22.57 -0.58
CA GLU A 184 13.00 -23.49 -1.64
C GLU A 184 11.78 -22.94 -2.42
N PHE A 185 11.07 -21.99 -1.84
CA PHE A 185 9.92 -21.33 -2.49
C PHE A 185 10.34 -20.27 -3.52
N ASN A 186 11.60 -19.86 -3.51
CA ASN A 186 12.10 -18.90 -4.49
C ASN A 186 12.22 -19.53 -5.88
N ALA A 187 11.75 -18.80 -6.88
CA ALA A 187 11.91 -19.20 -8.28
C ALA A 187 13.40 -19.24 -8.69
N SER A 188 13.74 -20.19 -9.56
CA SER A 188 15.03 -20.24 -10.23
C SER A 188 14.86 -20.01 -11.75
N ASN A 189 15.94 -20.14 -12.50
CA ASN A 189 15.86 -20.06 -13.98
C ASN A 189 14.99 -21.16 -14.62
N HIS A 190 14.74 -22.26 -13.90
CA HIS A 190 14.08 -23.45 -14.43
C HIS A 190 12.99 -24.01 -13.51
N THR A 191 12.72 -23.37 -12.39
CA THR A 191 11.70 -23.81 -11.43
C THR A 191 10.74 -22.71 -11.07
N PRO A 192 9.44 -23.01 -11.04
CA PRO A 192 8.42 -22.07 -10.54
C PRO A 192 8.65 -21.70 -9.09
N GLY A 193 8.25 -20.50 -8.73
CA GLY A 193 8.35 -20.02 -7.34
C GLY A 193 8.11 -18.53 -7.22
N THR A 194 8.51 -17.99 -6.07
CA THR A 194 8.34 -16.57 -5.71
C THR A 194 9.55 -15.72 -6.11
N ALA A 195 9.35 -14.44 -6.30
CA ALA A 195 10.41 -13.46 -6.48
C ALA A 195 11.11 -13.19 -5.15
N GLN A 196 12.38 -13.56 -5.02
CA GLN A 196 13.18 -13.25 -3.85
C GLN A 196 13.51 -11.74 -3.80
N GLY A 197 13.33 -11.12 -2.63
CA GLY A 197 13.63 -9.70 -2.42
C GLY A 197 15.12 -9.41 -2.22
N ARG A 198 15.92 -9.63 -3.26
CA ARG A 198 17.34 -9.26 -3.30
C ARG A 198 17.50 -7.81 -3.74
N TRP A 199 18.45 -7.11 -3.16
CA TRP A 199 18.72 -5.69 -3.43
C TRP A 199 18.84 -5.39 -4.93
N GLU A 200 19.64 -6.21 -5.63
CA GLU A 200 19.93 -6.03 -7.04
C GLU A 200 18.68 -6.24 -7.91
N TYR A 201 17.80 -7.16 -7.51
CA TYR A 201 16.55 -7.43 -8.21
C TYR A 201 15.57 -6.29 -8.01
N ILE A 202 15.37 -5.87 -6.76
CA ILE A 202 14.46 -4.78 -6.38
C ILE A 202 14.82 -3.50 -7.14
N GLU A 203 16.10 -3.10 -7.09
CA GLU A 203 16.58 -1.88 -7.75
C GLU A 203 16.37 -1.94 -9.28
N ALA A 204 16.79 -3.03 -9.92
CA ALA A 204 16.71 -3.17 -11.37
C ALA A 204 15.25 -3.22 -11.87
N ASP A 205 14.39 -3.99 -11.17
CA ASP A 205 12.99 -4.19 -11.56
C ASP A 205 12.18 -2.90 -11.39
N ILE A 206 12.38 -2.18 -10.28
CA ILE A 206 11.70 -0.90 -10.04
C ILE A 206 12.11 0.16 -11.05
N LYS A 207 13.41 0.30 -11.35
CA LYS A 207 13.88 1.23 -12.38
C LYS A 207 13.26 0.93 -13.74
N LYS A 208 13.19 -0.35 -14.11
CA LYS A 208 12.56 -0.80 -15.36
C LYS A 208 11.05 -0.52 -15.35
N ALA A 209 10.36 -0.82 -14.26
CA ALA A 209 8.93 -0.58 -14.10
C ALA A 209 8.61 0.92 -14.18
N LYS A 210 9.41 1.78 -13.51
CA LYS A 210 9.20 3.23 -13.51
C LYS A 210 9.37 3.88 -14.88
N ALA A 211 10.22 3.31 -15.74
CA ALA A 211 10.34 3.76 -17.14
C ALA A 211 9.10 3.42 -17.98
N ALA A 212 8.24 2.51 -17.53
CA ALA A 212 7.10 1.99 -18.26
C ALA A 212 5.72 2.31 -17.66
N ALA A 213 5.67 2.90 -16.46
CA ALA A 213 4.44 3.18 -15.72
C ALA A 213 4.47 4.56 -15.04
N ASP A 214 3.29 5.14 -14.85
CA ASP A 214 3.11 6.39 -14.09
C ASP A 214 3.39 6.15 -12.60
N LEU A 215 2.88 5.04 -12.06
CA LEU A 215 3.01 4.65 -10.66
C LEU A 215 3.63 3.25 -10.52
N VAL A 216 4.54 3.10 -9.55
CA VAL A 216 5.14 1.81 -9.18
C VAL A 216 4.80 1.51 -7.73
N ILE A 217 4.11 0.39 -7.51
CA ILE A 217 3.71 -0.13 -6.21
C ILE A 217 4.54 -1.37 -5.91
N VAL A 218 5.12 -1.44 -4.72
CA VAL A 218 5.96 -2.58 -4.32
C VAL A 218 5.39 -3.20 -3.05
N SER A 219 5.18 -4.51 -3.10
CA SER A 219 4.78 -5.31 -1.94
C SER A 219 5.94 -6.16 -1.44
N PHE A 220 6.01 -6.32 -0.12
CA PHE A 220 6.94 -7.22 0.53
C PHE A 220 6.23 -8.17 1.48
N HIS A 221 6.64 -9.44 1.46
CA HIS A 221 6.31 -10.41 2.48
C HIS A 221 7.58 -10.69 3.29
N TRP A 222 7.65 -10.20 4.54
CA TRP A 222 8.90 -10.06 5.29
C TRP A 222 8.73 -10.12 6.81
N SER A 223 9.84 -10.12 7.55
CA SER A 223 9.91 -10.03 9.02
C SER A 223 9.71 -11.37 9.72
N ALA A 224 9.01 -11.34 10.83
CA ALA A 224 8.58 -12.46 11.63
C ALA A 224 7.15 -12.21 12.12
N GLU A 225 6.40 -13.27 12.27
CA GLU A 225 5.05 -13.22 12.79
C GLU A 225 4.99 -12.50 14.15
N LEU A 226 3.92 -11.75 14.38
CA LEU A 226 3.60 -11.02 15.61
C LEU A 226 4.61 -9.94 16.03
N LEU A 227 5.57 -9.62 15.18
CA LEU A 227 6.53 -8.54 15.45
C LEU A 227 5.95 -7.18 15.04
N LYS A 228 5.70 -6.31 16.02
CA LYS A 228 5.10 -4.98 15.80
C LYS A 228 6.07 -3.94 15.23
N GLU A 229 7.37 -4.15 15.36
CA GLU A 229 8.39 -3.21 14.85
C GLU A 229 9.10 -3.80 13.64
N PRO A 230 9.26 -3.05 12.53
CA PRO A 230 10.00 -3.55 11.39
C PRO A 230 11.49 -3.67 11.70
N LYS A 231 12.09 -4.79 11.29
CA LYS A 231 13.53 -5.04 11.41
C LYS A 231 14.32 -4.04 10.54
N PRO A 232 15.59 -3.75 10.86
CA PRO A 232 16.42 -2.82 10.08
C PRO A 232 16.46 -3.12 8.58
N TYR A 233 16.52 -4.39 8.17
CA TYR A 233 16.57 -4.76 6.76
C TYR A 233 15.27 -4.41 6.01
N GLN A 234 14.09 -4.50 6.67
CA GLN A 234 12.81 -4.11 6.06
C GLN A 234 12.83 -2.61 5.73
N ARG A 235 13.29 -1.78 6.67
CA ARG A 235 13.44 -0.34 6.46
C ARG A 235 14.41 -0.04 5.31
N SER A 236 15.52 -0.78 5.24
CA SER A 236 16.51 -0.60 4.18
C SER A 236 15.93 -0.97 2.81
N LEU A 237 15.22 -2.10 2.69
CA LEU A 237 14.58 -2.53 1.43
C LEU A 237 13.44 -1.60 1.00
N ALA A 238 12.61 -1.15 1.95
CA ALA A 238 11.53 -0.20 1.66
C ALA A 238 12.07 1.12 1.13
N ARG A 239 13.08 1.68 1.80
CA ARG A 239 13.73 2.94 1.36
C ARG A 239 14.47 2.78 0.05
N LEU A 240 15.17 1.67 -0.16
CA LEU A 240 15.76 1.35 -1.47
C LEU A 240 14.70 1.34 -2.57
N SER A 241 13.54 0.76 -2.31
CA SER A 241 12.45 0.74 -3.29
C SER A 241 12.01 2.15 -3.69
N ILE A 242 11.81 3.03 -2.70
CA ILE A 242 11.49 4.45 -2.97
C ILE A 242 12.62 5.15 -3.73
N ASP A 243 13.86 4.94 -3.30
CA ASP A 243 15.05 5.54 -3.93
C ASP A 243 15.25 5.06 -5.38
N SER A 244 14.76 3.86 -5.70
CA SER A 244 14.77 3.28 -7.05
C SER A 244 13.61 3.74 -7.93
N GLY A 245 12.59 4.44 -7.36
CA GLY A 245 11.48 5.02 -8.09
C GLY A 245 10.09 4.44 -7.75
N ALA A 246 9.96 3.64 -6.69
CA ALA A 246 8.65 3.23 -6.21
C ALA A 246 7.89 4.43 -5.61
N ASP A 247 6.57 4.46 -5.85
CA ASP A 247 5.67 5.50 -5.35
C ASP A 247 4.95 5.09 -4.07
N LEU A 248 4.84 3.77 -3.83
CA LEU A 248 4.12 3.19 -2.69
C LEU A 248 4.72 1.83 -2.34
N VAL A 249 4.99 1.60 -1.04
CA VAL A 249 5.48 0.32 -0.52
C VAL A 249 4.54 -0.16 0.58
N PHE A 250 4.18 -1.44 0.56
CA PHE A 250 3.40 -2.05 1.62
C PHE A 250 3.89 -3.46 1.94
N GLY A 251 3.66 -3.90 3.18
CA GLY A 251 4.23 -5.14 3.71
C GLY A 251 3.19 -6.06 4.33
N HIS A 252 3.59 -7.35 4.44
CA HIS A 252 2.82 -8.50 4.87
C HIS A 252 3.65 -9.46 5.71
N HIS A 253 3.05 -10.51 6.27
CA HIS A 253 3.61 -11.59 7.06
C HIS A 253 3.59 -11.38 8.58
N PRO A 254 3.81 -10.18 9.18
CA PRO A 254 3.71 -10.07 10.63
C PRO A 254 2.32 -10.42 11.19
N HIS A 255 1.27 -10.41 10.36
CA HIS A 255 -0.13 -10.62 10.72
C HIS A 255 -0.67 -9.59 11.75
N VAL A 256 0.17 -8.67 12.18
CA VAL A 256 -0.15 -7.52 13.04
C VAL A 256 0.27 -6.24 12.35
N ILE A 257 -0.36 -5.13 12.73
CA ILE A 257 0.00 -3.82 12.19
C ILE A 257 1.43 -3.43 12.58
N GLN A 258 2.15 -2.81 11.63
CA GLN A 258 3.40 -2.10 11.86
C GLN A 258 3.24 -0.64 11.43
N GLY A 259 4.21 0.22 11.81
CA GLY A 259 4.12 1.65 11.55
C GLY A 259 4.08 2.01 10.05
N ILE A 260 3.63 3.23 9.78
CA ILE A 260 3.68 3.86 8.45
C ILE A 260 4.81 4.89 8.45
N GLU A 261 5.65 4.86 7.44
CA GLU A 261 6.72 5.85 7.22
C GLU A 261 6.42 6.71 6.00
N ILE A 262 6.57 8.02 6.14
CA ILE A 262 6.62 8.94 5.00
C ILE A 262 8.10 9.21 4.71
N TYR A 263 8.58 8.62 3.62
CA TYR A 263 9.96 8.77 3.19
C TYR A 263 10.03 9.42 1.81
N LYS A 264 10.74 10.54 1.68
CA LYS A 264 10.84 11.34 0.44
C LYS A 264 9.48 11.61 -0.20
N ASN A 265 8.50 11.98 0.61
CA ASN A 265 7.12 12.23 0.18
C ASN A 265 6.46 11.01 -0.49
N ARG A 266 6.77 9.78 -0.04
CA ARG A 266 6.18 8.52 -0.47
C ARG A 266 5.77 7.71 0.75
N VAL A 267 4.79 6.83 0.57
CA VAL A 267 4.20 6.03 1.66
C VAL A 267 4.88 4.67 1.73
N ILE A 268 5.30 4.28 2.93
CA ILE A 268 5.75 2.94 3.28
C ILE A 268 4.87 2.46 4.44
N ALA A 269 4.02 1.45 4.22
CA ALA A 269 3.27 0.77 5.26
C ALA A 269 3.95 -0.58 5.54
N TYR A 270 4.60 -0.74 6.69
CA TYR A 270 5.44 -1.91 6.95
C TYR A 270 4.66 -3.21 7.15
N SER A 271 3.44 -3.18 7.67
CA SER A 271 2.50 -4.29 7.70
C SER A 271 1.08 -3.78 7.92
N LEU A 272 0.14 -4.31 7.15
CA LEU A 272 -1.29 -4.00 7.27
C LEU A 272 -2.03 -4.96 8.21
N GLY A 273 -1.38 -6.06 8.66
CA GLY A 273 -1.99 -7.13 9.41
C GLY A 273 -2.80 -8.09 8.52
N ASN A 274 -3.73 -8.83 9.10
CA ASN A 274 -4.65 -9.70 8.35
C ASN A 274 -5.80 -8.90 7.75
N PHE A 275 -6.39 -9.45 6.67
CA PHE A 275 -7.65 -8.94 6.14
C PHE A 275 -8.76 -9.99 6.26
N ILE A 276 -8.81 -10.97 5.35
CA ILE A 276 -9.70 -12.12 5.45
C ILE A 276 -8.79 -13.33 5.64
N PHE A 277 -8.59 -13.74 6.87
CA PHE A 277 -7.64 -14.79 7.19
C PHE A 277 -8.31 -15.87 8.03
N SER A 278 -8.41 -17.09 7.48
CA SER A 278 -9.09 -18.22 8.10
C SER A 278 -8.28 -18.81 9.25
N SER A 279 -8.23 -18.09 10.38
CA SER A 279 -7.53 -18.49 11.60
C SER A 279 -8.30 -18.02 12.83
N TYR A 280 -8.28 -18.81 13.88
CA TYR A 280 -8.80 -18.44 15.20
C TYR A 280 -7.68 -18.05 16.19
N SER A 281 -6.61 -17.45 15.69
CA SER A 281 -5.52 -16.94 16.53
C SER A 281 -6.01 -15.82 17.46
N LYS A 282 -5.86 -16.00 18.76
CA LYS A 282 -6.19 -14.97 19.77
C LYS A 282 -5.17 -13.82 19.81
N LYS A 283 -4.06 -13.95 19.07
CA LYS A 283 -2.97 -12.95 19.04
C LYS A 283 -3.15 -11.89 17.95
N VAL A 284 -4.05 -12.15 17.00
CA VAL A 284 -4.33 -11.24 15.87
C VAL A 284 -5.80 -10.84 15.96
N LYS A 285 -6.04 -9.58 16.30
CA LYS A 285 -7.41 -9.08 16.54
C LYS A 285 -7.75 -7.90 15.64
N ASP A 286 -6.76 -7.05 15.39
CA ASP A 286 -6.95 -5.77 14.74
C ASP A 286 -5.99 -5.65 13.56
N SER A 287 -6.47 -4.97 12.52
CA SER A 287 -5.74 -4.69 11.28
C SER A 287 -6.18 -3.36 10.71
N ILE A 288 -5.64 -2.99 9.57
CA ILE A 288 -6.04 -1.76 8.88
C ILE A 288 -6.33 -2.01 7.40
N ILE A 289 -7.27 -1.25 6.86
CA ILE A 289 -7.41 -0.98 5.43
C ILE A 289 -6.75 0.37 5.18
N LEU A 290 -5.83 0.44 4.22
CA LEU A 290 -5.11 1.64 3.85
C LEU A 290 -5.60 2.15 2.50
N GLN A 291 -6.16 3.35 2.45
CA GLN A 291 -6.49 4.04 1.20
C GLN A 291 -5.48 5.16 0.95
N VAL A 292 -4.91 5.17 -0.24
CA VAL A 292 -3.95 6.20 -0.67
C VAL A 292 -4.48 6.88 -1.92
N ARG A 293 -4.78 8.17 -1.80
CA ARG A 293 -5.15 8.99 -2.95
C ARG A 293 -3.90 9.49 -3.64
N MET A 294 -3.60 8.91 -4.81
CA MET A 294 -2.39 9.13 -5.58
C MET A 294 -2.63 10.04 -6.77
N ALA A 295 -1.75 11.00 -6.98
CA ALA A 295 -1.55 11.67 -8.27
C ALA A 295 -0.27 11.15 -8.93
N LYS A 296 0.00 11.50 -10.20
CA LYS A 296 1.20 11.02 -10.93
C LYS A 296 2.52 11.45 -10.30
N ASP A 297 2.54 12.56 -9.58
CA ASP A 297 3.71 13.12 -8.89
C ASP A 297 3.82 12.69 -7.41
N GLY A 298 2.82 11.97 -6.87
CA GLY A 298 2.87 11.41 -5.52
C GLY A 298 1.53 11.39 -4.78
N PRO A 299 1.55 10.94 -3.53
CA PRO A 299 0.37 10.85 -2.69
C PRO A 299 -0.15 12.25 -2.33
N ARG A 300 -1.46 12.33 -2.12
CA ARG A 300 -2.17 13.52 -1.62
C ARG A 300 -2.72 13.32 -0.22
N GLU A 301 -3.15 12.10 0.04
CA GLU A 301 -3.82 11.74 1.28
C GLU A 301 -3.67 10.25 1.52
N VAL A 302 -3.53 9.88 2.79
CA VAL A 302 -3.68 8.51 3.26
C VAL A 302 -4.82 8.49 4.25
N THR A 303 -5.80 7.62 4.03
CA THR A 303 -6.86 7.34 4.98
C THR A 303 -6.69 5.91 5.53
N ILE A 304 -6.77 5.78 6.83
CA ILE A 304 -6.53 4.54 7.57
C ILE A 304 -7.82 4.14 8.26
N PHE A 305 -8.36 2.97 7.93
CA PHE A 305 -9.54 2.40 8.56
C PHE A 305 -9.12 1.22 9.44
N PRO A 306 -9.18 1.34 10.78
CA PRO A 306 -8.94 0.23 11.68
C PRO A 306 -10.10 -0.76 11.58
N ILE A 307 -9.78 -2.05 11.53
CA ILE A 307 -10.75 -3.14 11.40
C ILE A 307 -10.50 -4.23 12.44
N ASN A 308 -11.58 -4.81 12.95
CA ASN A 308 -11.56 -6.04 13.74
C ASN A 308 -11.48 -7.24 12.80
N VAL A 309 -10.49 -8.12 13.02
CA VAL A 309 -10.28 -9.38 12.29
C VAL A 309 -10.25 -10.61 13.22
N ASP A 310 -10.63 -10.45 14.49
CA ASP A 310 -10.77 -11.54 15.45
C ASP A 310 -11.96 -12.45 15.08
N ASN A 311 -11.68 -13.59 14.47
CA ASN A 311 -12.71 -14.50 13.98
C ASN A 311 -13.57 -15.15 15.09
N HIS A 312 -13.17 -15.06 16.35
CA HIS A 312 -14.06 -15.39 17.47
C HIS A 312 -15.22 -14.38 17.60
N GLN A 313 -15.08 -13.18 17.06
CA GLN A 313 -16.08 -12.10 17.11
C GLN A 313 -16.72 -11.86 15.75
N VAL A 314 -15.91 -11.79 14.67
CA VAL A 314 -16.38 -11.35 13.35
C VAL A 314 -16.69 -12.50 12.40
N VAL A 315 -16.28 -13.73 12.72
CA VAL A 315 -16.56 -14.95 11.93
C VAL A 315 -16.21 -14.72 10.44
N PHE A 316 -14.92 -14.41 10.17
CA PHE A 316 -14.35 -14.17 8.83
C PHE A 316 -14.98 -13.00 8.05
N ARG A 317 -15.65 -12.06 8.74
CA ARG A 317 -16.22 -10.82 8.18
C ARG A 317 -15.55 -9.62 8.81
N PRO A 318 -14.40 -9.18 8.33
CA PRO A 318 -13.74 -7.99 8.84
C PRO A 318 -14.74 -6.85 9.07
N LYS A 319 -14.66 -6.20 10.22
CA LYS A 319 -15.60 -5.17 10.62
C LYS A 319 -14.86 -3.89 10.98
N PRO A 320 -15.23 -2.71 10.45
CA PRO A 320 -14.67 -1.44 10.88
C PRO A 320 -14.81 -1.29 12.40
N LEU A 321 -13.74 -0.89 13.06
CA LEU A 321 -13.78 -0.49 14.45
C LEU A 321 -14.34 0.92 14.54
N THR A 322 -15.06 1.20 15.63
CA THR A 322 -15.66 2.51 15.89
C THR A 322 -15.43 2.96 17.33
N GLY A 323 -15.52 4.27 17.58
CA GLY A 323 -15.40 4.86 18.91
C GLY A 323 -14.08 4.53 19.58
N HIS A 324 -14.12 4.11 20.84
CA HIS A 324 -12.93 3.87 21.64
C HIS A 324 -11.99 2.80 21.07
N ASP A 325 -12.54 1.71 20.51
CA ASP A 325 -11.74 0.61 19.94
C ASP A 325 -10.98 1.08 18.69
N ALA A 326 -11.59 1.91 17.84
CA ALA A 326 -10.91 2.52 16.70
C ALA A 326 -9.77 3.42 17.15
N ILE A 327 -10.01 4.26 18.16
CA ILE A 327 -9.02 5.19 18.71
C ILE A 327 -7.81 4.42 19.25
N LEU A 328 -8.00 3.35 20.00
CA LEU A 328 -6.90 2.54 20.55
C LEU A 328 -5.99 1.98 19.45
N VAL A 329 -6.55 1.44 18.36
CA VAL A 329 -5.74 0.90 17.24
C VAL A 329 -5.01 2.03 16.50
N LEU A 330 -5.66 3.17 16.31
CA LEU A 330 -5.05 4.33 15.65
C LEU A 330 -3.96 4.98 16.50
N GLU A 331 -4.11 5.03 17.83
CA GLU A 331 -3.08 5.50 18.75
C GLU A 331 -1.86 4.56 18.74
N GLU A 332 -2.08 3.23 18.76
CA GLU A 332 -1.00 2.26 18.61
C GLU A 332 -0.26 2.47 17.29
N LEU A 333 -0.98 2.57 16.17
CA LEU A 333 -0.38 2.81 14.86
C LEU A 333 0.37 4.15 14.81
N SER A 334 -0.19 5.20 15.43
CA SER A 334 0.45 6.52 15.53
C SER A 334 1.76 6.44 16.33
N ALA A 335 1.76 5.72 17.46
CA ALA A 335 2.96 5.50 18.25
C ALA A 335 4.05 4.74 17.48
N LEU A 336 3.67 3.69 16.73
CA LEU A 336 4.59 2.94 15.86
C LEU A 336 5.14 3.83 14.72
N SER A 337 4.30 4.67 14.12
CA SER A 337 4.64 5.53 12.99
C SER A 337 5.50 6.74 13.40
N SER A 338 5.33 7.23 14.62
CA SER A 338 6.10 8.36 15.17
C SER A 338 7.60 8.07 15.22
N LYS A 339 8.01 6.80 15.34
CA LYS A 339 9.41 6.35 15.28
C LYS A 339 10.09 6.65 13.95
N PHE A 340 9.30 6.91 12.91
CA PHE A 340 9.75 7.32 11.56
C PHE A 340 9.52 8.80 11.29
N GLY A 341 9.00 9.55 12.27
CA GLY A 341 8.65 10.96 12.11
C GLY A 341 7.27 11.18 11.44
N THR A 342 6.51 10.12 11.18
CA THR A 342 5.18 10.23 10.59
C THR A 342 4.14 10.58 11.65
N ARG A 343 3.29 11.56 11.34
CA ARG A 343 2.18 11.99 12.20
C ARG A 343 0.86 11.54 11.59
N ILE A 344 0.07 10.79 12.34
CA ILE A 344 -1.27 10.38 11.99
C ILE A 344 -2.25 11.26 12.76
N LYS A 345 -3.13 11.94 12.05
CA LYS A 345 -4.22 12.71 12.64
C LYS A 345 -5.43 11.78 12.80
N ILE A 346 -5.92 11.65 14.02
CA ILE A 346 -7.08 10.80 14.30
C ILE A 346 -8.34 11.65 14.23
N HIS A 347 -9.28 11.24 13.39
CA HIS A 347 -10.59 11.83 13.22
C HIS A 347 -11.66 10.76 13.40
N GLU A 348 -12.42 10.85 14.49
CA GLU A 348 -13.46 9.87 14.80
C GLU A 348 -12.90 8.43 14.72
N ASP A 349 -13.33 7.65 13.75
CA ASP A 349 -13.00 6.24 13.59
C ASP A 349 -11.92 5.99 12.51
N ARG A 350 -11.19 7.00 12.06
CA ARG A 350 -10.16 6.89 11.03
C ARG A 350 -8.92 7.73 11.31
N GLY A 351 -7.79 7.27 10.78
CA GLY A 351 -6.54 8.03 10.76
C GLY A 351 -6.32 8.70 9.41
N GLU A 352 -5.65 9.85 9.41
CA GLU A 352 -5.32 10.60 8.19
C GLU A 352 -3.87 11.07 8.20
N ILE A 353 -3.22 11.03 7.01
CA ILE A 353 -1.94 11.66 6.72
C ILE A 353 -2.16 12.52 5.47
N ILE A 354 -1.87 13.82 5.58
CA ILE A 354 -2.01 14.80 4.48
C ILE A 354 -0.60 15.25 4.07
N PHE A 355 -0.38 15.41 2.76
CA PHE A 355 0.90 15.75 2.13
C PHE A 355 0.92 17.22 1.65
#